data_753f26e6a64c3034bc66df63049f0ef5
#
_entry.id   753f26e6a64c3034bc66df63049f0ef5
#
_cell.length_a   1.000
_cell.length_b   1.000
_cell.length_c   1.000
_cell.angle_alpha   90.00
_cell.angle_beta   90.00
_cell.angle_gamma   90.00
#
_symmetry.space_group_name_H-M   'P 1'
#
loop_
_entity.id
_entity.type
_entity.pdbx_description
1 polymer ?
#
loop_
_entity_poly.entity_id
_entity_poly.type
_entity_poly.pdbx_seq_one_letter_code
_entity_poly.pdbx_strand_id
1 'polypeptide(L)'
;MENNGPGTGSSLHLSIKNEFLIGGKYRLVRKIGSGSFGDIYLGINITNGEEVAIKLESVKARHPQLLYESKLYKILQGGIGIPHIRYYAQEKDYNVLVMDLLGPSLEDLFNFCSRRFTMKTVLMLADQVKRFERELFAR
;
A
#
# COMPACT_ATOMS: atom_id res chain seq x y z
N MET A 1 27.70 -48.32 17.97
CA MET A 1 27.08 -48.00 16.66
C MET A 1 26.34 -46.70 16.80
N GLU A 2 26.99 -45.66 16.41
CA GLU A 2 26.46 -44.29 16.44
C GLU A 2 25.97 -43.91 15.06
N ASN A 3 24.73 -43.46 14.92
CA ASN A 3 24.27 -42.83 13.73
C ASN A 3 23.96 -41.36 14.04
N ASN A 4 24.89 -40.53 13.65
CA ASN A 4 24.70 -39.08 13.57
C ASN A 4 23.95 -38.75 12.28
N GLY A 5 22.72 -38.25 12.40
CA GLY A 5 22.00 -37.63 11.32
C GLY A 5 22.42 -36.15 11.18
N PRO A 6 22.58 -35.64 9.96
CA PRO A 6 23.05 -34.28 9.75
C PRO A 6 21.90 -33.28 9.95
N GLY A 7 22.24 -32.20 10.61
CA GLY A 7 21.35 -31.12 10.98
C GLY A 7 20.75 -30.37 9.82
N THR A 8 19.46 -30.15 9.91
CA THR A 8 18.62 -29.32 9.01
C THR A 8 18.67 -27.83 9.38
N GLY A 9 19.87 -27.29 9.56
CA GLY A 9 20.05 -25.89 9.97
C GLY A 9 20.41 -24.90 8.86
N SER A 10 20.74 -25.36 7.65
CA SER A 10 21.33 -24.48 6.63
C SER A 10 20.37 -23.94 5.58
N SER A 11 19.16 -24.49 5.47
CA SER A 11 18.19 -24.09 4.44
C SER A 11 17.43 -22.81 4.78
N LEU A 12 17.15 -22.56 6.06
CA LEU A 12 16.41 -21.37 6.51
C LEU A 12 17.27 -20.10 6.51
N HIS A 13 18.58 -20.22 6.68
CA HIS A 13 19.48 -19.05 6.72
C HIS A 13 19.83 -18.51 5.31
N LEU A 14 19.71 -19.33 4.27
CA LEU A 14 19.92 -18.92 2.87
C LEU A 14 18.69 -18.23 2.27
N SER A 15 17.48 -18.47 2.79
CA SER A 15 16.25 -17.79 2.37
C SER A 15 16.22 -16.31 2.75
N ILE A 16 16.91 -15.91 3.80
CA ILE A 16 16.89 -14.51 4.30
C ILE A 16 17.79 -13.60 3.47
N LYS A 17 18.75 -14.15 2.73
CA LYS A 17 19.71 -13.36 1.94
C LYS A 17 19.20 -12.90 0.57
N ASN A 18 18.04 -13.37 0.11
CA ASN A 18 17.44 -12.98 -1.17
C ASN A 18 16.05 -12.38 -1.00
N GLU A 19 15.82 -11.59 0.04
CA GLU A 19 14.60 -10.79 0.15
C GLU A 19 14.56 -9.81 -1.03
N PHE A 20 13.53 -9.97 -1.86
CA PHE A 20 13.27 -9.03 -2.93
C PHE A 20 12.78 -7.71 -2.31
N LEU A 21 13.61 -6.66 -2.42
CA LEU A 21 13.28 -5.33 -1.97
C LEU A 21 12.83 -4.48 -3.15
N ILE A 22 11.67 -3.88 -3.01
CA ILE A 22 11.16 -2.91 -3.98
C ILE A 22 11.96 -1.61 -3.85
N GLY A 23 12.49 -1.12 -4.98
CA GLY A 23 13.35 0.07 -5.00
C GLY A 23 14.60 -0.07 -4.13
N GLY A 24 15.00 -1.29 -3.81
CA GLY A 24 16.15 -1.58 -2.95
C GLY A 24 15.93 -1.24 -1.46
N LYS A 25 14.74 -0.83 -1.05
CA LYS A 25 14.49 -0.40 0.34
C LYS A 25 13.12 -0.72 0.94
N TYR A 26 12.17 -1.19 0.17
CA TYR A 26 10.84 -1.52 0.68
C TYR A 26 10.61 -3.03 0.68
N ARG A 27 10.33 -3.59 1.85
CA ARG A 27 10.00 -4.99 2.03
C ARG A 27 8.50 -5.20 2.08
N LEU A 28 7.98 -6.15 1.31
CA LEU A 28 6.59 -6.58 1.42
C LEU A 28 6.39 -7.36 2.71
N VAL A 29 5.37 -7.01 3.49
CA VAL A 29 5.04 -7.68 4.76
C VAL A 29 3.86 -8.61 4.58
N ARG A 30 2.70 -8.06 4.20
CA ARG A 30 1.48 -8.83 3.99
C ARG A 30 0.51 -8.09 3.08
N LYS A 31 -0.36 -8.84 2.43
CA LYS A 31 -1.45 -8.29 1.64
C LYS A 31 -2.51 -7.68 2.55
N ILE A 32 -2.92 -6.45 2.26
CA ILE A 32 -3.94 -5.70 3.01
C ILE A 32 -5.16 -5.35 2.18
N GLY A 33 -5.09 -5.50 0.86
CA GLY A 33 -6.20 -5.24 -0.03
C GLY A 33 -6.03 -5.92 -1.37
N SER A 34 -7.15 -6.18 -2.04
CA SER A 34 -7.20 -6.73 -3.39
C SER A 34 -8.37 -6.13 -4.12
N GLY A 35 -8.17 -5.80 -5.38
CA GLY A 35 -9.21 -5.22 -6.22
C GLY A 35 -8.98 -5.55 -7.69
N SER A 36 -9.89 -5.07 -8.55
CA SER A 36 -9.81 -5.24 -10.01
C SER A 36 -8.57 -4.59 -10.64
N PHE A 37 -7.92 -3.68 -9.93
CA PHE A 37 -6.77 -2.90 -10.41
C PHE A 37 -5.43 -3.30 -9.77
N GLY A 38 -5.39 -4.43 -9.07
CA GLY A 38 -4.18 -4.94 -8.45
C GLY A 38 -4.29 -5.22 -6.96
N ASP A 39 -3.19 -5.59 -6.38
CA ASP A 39 -3.08 -5.96 -4.97
C ASP A 39 -2.34 -4.88 -4.19
N ILE A 40 -2.77 -4.66 -2.95
CA ILE A 40 -2.15 -3.71 -2.03
C ILE A 40 -1.54 -4.48 -0.88
N TYR A 41 -0.30 -4.15 -0.55
CA TYR A 41 0.47 -4.75 0.53
C TYR A 41 0.88 -3.71 1.55
N LEU A 42 0.93 -4.13 2.81
CA LEU A 42 1.72 -3.45 3.82
C LEU A 42 3.19 -3.68 3.52
N GLY A 43 3.97 -2.63 3.49
CA GLY A 43 5.41 -2.67 3.33
C GLY A 43 6.13 -1.92 4.43
N ILE A 44 7.42 -2.17 4.56
CA ILE A 44 8.30 -1.46 5.50
C ILE A 44 9.50 -0.93 4.73
N ASN A 45 9.80 0.35 4.94
CA ASN A 45 11.08 0.93 4.54
C ASN A 45 12.16 0.41 5.50
N ILE A 46 13.07 -0.42 5.00
CA ILE A 46 14.10 -1.05 5.83
C ILE A 46 15.16 -0.07 6.35
N THR A 47 15.23 1.15 5.80
CA THR A 47 16.22 2.15 6.23
C THR A 47 15.76 2.93 7.45
N ASN A 48 14.45 3.12 7.64
CA ASN A 48 13.90 3.92 8.75
C ASN A 48 12.78 3.24 9.52
N GLY A 49 12.34 2.02 9.11
CA GLY A 49 11.25 1.29 9.75
C GLY A 49 9.85 1.83 9.47
N GLU A 50 9.70 2.83 8.59
CA GLU A 50 8.41 3.43 8.27
C GLU A 50 7.51 2.44 7.51
N GLU A 51 6.25 2.33 7.94
CA GLU A 51 5.23 1.57 7.23
C GLU A 51 4.72 2.34 6.01
N VAL A 52 4.52 1.62 4.92
CA VAL A 52 4.03 2.16 3.66
C VAL A 52 2.99 1.23 3.05
N ALA A 53 2.20 1.76 2.13
CA ALA A 53 1.34 0.96 1.26
C ALA A 53 2.06 0.73 -0.08
N ILE A 54 2.05 -0.52 -0.53
CA ILE A 54 2.68 -0.92 -1.80
C ILE A 54 1.61 -1.52 -2.70
N LYS A 55 1.33 -0.85 -3.80
CA LYS A 55 0.38 -1.34 -4.80
C LYS A 55 1.13 -1.97 -5.95
N LEU A 56 0.74 -3.20 -6.30
CA LEU A 56 1.31 -3.98 -7.39
C LEU A 56 0.27 -4.19 -8.50
N GLU A 57 0.66 -3.90 -9.72
CA GLU A 57 -0.12 -4.17 -10.93
C GLU A 57 0.73 -4.98 -11.88
N SER A 58 0.19 -6.08 -12.41
CA SER A 58 0.90 -6.87 -13.41
C SER A 58 1.16 -6.03 -14.67
N VAL A 59 2.37 -6.11 -15.22
CA VAL A 59 2.70 -5.46 -16.52
C VAL A 59 1.85 -6.04 -17.67
N LYS A 60 1.28 -7.24 -17.48
CA LYS A 60 0.38 -7.89 -18.43
C LYS A 60 -1.09 -7.57 -18.18
N ALA A 61 -1.40 -6.65 -17.27
CA ALA A 61 -2.77 -6.23 -17.00
C ALA A 61 -3.43 -5.72 -18.29
N ARG A 62 -4.66 -6.17 -18.53
CA ARG A 62 -5.41 -5.78 -19.73
C ARG A 62 -5.71 -4.28 -19.80
N HIS A 63 -5.90 -3.67 -18.64
CA HIS A 63 -6.17 -2.23 -18.47
C HIS A 63 -5.23 -1.64 -17.42
N PRO A 64 -3.97 -1.32 -17.79
CA PRO A 64 -3.00 -0.79 -16.84
C PRO A 64 -3.42 0.63 -16.39
N GLN A 65 -3.47 0.85 -15.08
CA GLN A 65 -3.91 2.13 -14.48
C GLN A 65 -2.92 2.73 -13.50
N LEU A 66 -1.96 1.94 -13.00
CA LEU A 66 -1.10 2.38 -11.90
C LEU A 66 -0.22 3.58 -12.25
N LEU A 67 0.28 3.64 -13.49
CA LEU A 67 1.03 4.80 -13.97
C LEU A 67 0.16 6.08 -13.97
N TYR A 68 -1.07 5.96 -14.45
CA TYR A 68 -2.01 7.08 -14.46
C TYR A 68 -2.34 7.54 -13.03
N GLU A 69 -2.63 6.58 -12.16
CA GLU A 69 -2.87 6.83 -10.74
C GLU A 69 -1.69 7.56 -10.08
N SER A 70 -0.46 7.13 -10.35
CA SER A 70 0.74 7.79 -9.82
C SER A 70 0.88 9.24 -10.29
N LYS A 71 0.54 9.52 -11.54
CA LYS A 71 0.54 10.89 -12.07
C LYS A 71 -0.52 11.77 -11.42
N LEU A 72 -1.73 11.24 -11.20
CA LEU A 72 -2.78 11.96 -10.50
C LEU A 72 -2.36 12.33 -9.08
N TYR A 73 -1.81 11.38 -8.32
CA TYR A 73 -1.32 11.67 -6.97
C TYR A 73 -0.23 12.75 -6.96
N LYS A 74 0.67 12.76 -7.95
CA LYS A 74 1.69 13.81 -8.07
C LYS A 74 1.09 15.18 -8.33
N ILE A 75 0.06 15.27 -9.17
CA ILE A 75 -0.65 16.52 -9.45
C ILE A 75 -1.36 17.03 -8.19
N LEU A 76 -1.95 16.12 -7.41
CA LEU A 76 -2.72 16.44 -6.20
C LEU A 76 -1.84 16.58 -4.95
N GLN A 77 -0.56 16.27 -5.05
CA GLN A 77 0.36 16.25 -3.92
C GLN A 77 0.37 17.59 -3.18
N GLY A 78 0.40 17.52 -1.84
CA GLY A 78 0.33 18.68 -0.96
C GLY A 78 -1.10 19.05 -0.57
N GLY A 79 -2.13 18.46 -1.18
CA GLY A 79 -3.53 18.60 -0.75
C GLY A 79 -3.82 17.83 0.54
N ILE A 80 -4.79 18.33 1.31
CA ILE A 80 -5.23 17.68 2.54
C ILE A 80 -5.85 16.32 2.18
N GLY A 81 -5.40 15.26 2.87
CA GLY A 81 -5.90 13.90 2.67
C GLY A 81 -5.34 13.19 1.45
N ILE A 82 -4.39 13.78 0.74
CA ILE A 82 -3.71 13.14 -0.38
C ILE A 82 -2.45 12.43 0.14
N PRO A 83 -2.31 11.11 -0.06
CA PRO A 83 -1.11 10.39 0.33
C PRO A 83 0.09 10.81 -0.51
N HIS A 84 1.26 10.85 0.11
CA HIS A 84 2.51 11.08 -0.61
C HIS A 84 2.94 9.85 -1.38
N ILE A 85 3.35 10.04 -2.63
CA ILE A 85 4.01 9.01 -3.42
C ILE A 85 5.48 8.97 -3.02
N ARG A 86 5.94 7.80 -2.60
CA ARG A 86 7.32 7.56 -2.17
C ARG A 86 8.19 7.01 -3.30
N TYR A 87 7.60 6.18 -4.15
CA TYR A 87 8.31 5.51 -5.23
C TYR A 87 7.34 5.00 -6.30
N TYR A 88 7.73 5.08 -7.55
CA TYR A 88 7.05 4.42 -8.66
C TYR A 88 8.08 3.87 -9.64
N ALA A 89 7.97 2.60 -9.99
CA ALA A 89 8.77 1.98 -11.04
C ALA A 89 8.12 0.71 -11.58
N GLN A 90 8.63 0.25 -12.70
CA GLN A 90 8.41 -1.11 -13.16
C GLN A 90 9.55 -1.98 -12.64
N GLU A 91 9.21 -3.02 -11.89
CA GLU A 91 10.18 -3.98 -11.34
C GLU A 91 9.72 -5.40 -11.68
N LYS A 92 10.58 -6.16 -12.36
CA LYS A 92 10.24 -7.50 -12.88
C LYS A 92 8.94 -7.46 -13.68
N ASP A 93 7.94 -8.25 -13.28
CA ASP A 93 6.66 -8.37 -13.97
C ASP A 93 5.56 -7.44 -13.41
N TYR A 94 5.95 -6.45 -12.59
CA TYR A 94 5.01 -5.55 -11.92
C TYR A 94 5.34 -4.08 -12.10
N ASN A 95 4.29 -3.28 -12.29
CA ASN A 95 4.32 -1.87 -11.98
C ASN A 95 4.10 -1.71 -10.48
N VAL A 96 4.91 -0.90 -9.83
CA VAL A 96 4.92 -0.75 -8.37
C VAL A 96 4.71 0.71 -8.01
N LEU A 97 3.79 0.97 -7.10
CA LEU A 97 3.56 2.28 -6.50
C LEU A 97 3.69 2.15 -4.98
N VAL A 98 4.60 2.92 -4.39
CA VAL A 98 4.76 3.02 -2.93
C VAL A 98 4.26 4.37 -2.47
N MET A 99 3.37 4.37 -1.49
CA MET A 99 2.72 5.56 -0.97
C MET A 99 2.56 5.48 0.55
N ASP A 100 2.14 6.59 1.15
CA ASP A 100 1.79 6.60 2.56
C ASP A 100 0.74 5.53 2.87
N LEU A 101 0.92 4.84 3.99
CA LEU A 101 -0.08 3.94 4.52
C LEU A 101 -1.22 4.77 5.13
N LEU A 102 -2.41 4.60 4.59
CA LEU A 102 -3.61 5.21 5.14
C LEU A 102 -4.20 4.34 6.25
N GLY A 103 -4.99 4.95 7.13
CA GLY A 103 -5.75 4.25 8.16
C GLY A 103 -6.91 3.43 7.60
N PRO A 104 -7.79 2.92 8.49
CA PRO A 104 -8.98 2.18 8.09
C PRO A 104 -9.84 2.98 7.11
N SER A 105 -10.44 2.29 6.13
CA SER A 105 -11.39 2.91 5.20
C SER A 105 -12.67 3.32 5.93
N LEU A 106 -13.46 4.18 5.31
CA LEU A 106 -14.79 4.52 5.84
C LEU A 106 -15.70 3.29 5.94
N GLU A 107 -15.57 2.34 5.04
CA GLU A 107 -16.30 1.07 5.11
C GLU A 107 -15.86 0.23 6.32
N ASP A 108 -14.56 0.16 6.60
CA ASP A 108 -14.04 -0.53 7.79
C ASP A 108 -14.57 0.11 9.08
N LEU A 109 -14.56 1.44 9.14
CA LEU A 109 -15.07 2.18 10.29
C LEU A 109 -16.59 2.03 10.44
N PHE A 110 -17.33 2.02 9.34
CA PHE A 110 -18.76 1.78 9.35
C PHE A 110 -19.09 0.39 9.89
N ASN A 111 -18.39 -0.64 9.43
CA ASN A 111 -18.55 -2.01 9.95
C ASN A 111 -18.16 -2.12 11.41
N PHE A 112 -17.08 -1.46 11.84
CA PHE A 112 -16.68 -1.40 13.25
C PHE A 112 -17.76 -0.78 14.14
N CYS A 113 -18.48 0.23 13.65
CA CYS A 113 -19.62 0.88 14.31
C CYS A 113 -20.94 0.14 14.12
N SER A 114 -20.92 -1.15 13.81
CA SER A 114 -22.10 -2.00 13.56
C SER A 114 -23.01 -1.44 12.45
N ARG A 115 -22.41 -0.88 11.42
CA ARG A 115 -23.08 -0.25 10.25
C ARG A 115 -24.02 0.89 10.62
N ARG A 116 -23.66 1.65 11.66
CA ARG A 116 -24.41 2.82 12.12
C ARG A 116 -23.43 3.93 12.49
N PHE A 117 -23.61 5.09 11.88
CA PHE A 117 -22.97 6.32 12.33
C PHE A 117 -23.99 7.24 12.98
N THR A 118 -23.56 7.96 14.02
CA THR A 118 -24.36 9.03 14.58
C THR A 118 -24.51 10.16 13.57
N MET A 119 -25.57 10.98 13.68
CA MET A 119 -25.76 12.16 12.84
C MET A 119 -24.54 13.08 12.89
N LYS A 120 -23.95 13.26 14.08
CA LYS A 120 -22.72 14.04 14.25
C LYS A 120 -21.57 13.48 13.41
N THR A 121 -21.33 12.17 13.43
CA THR A 121 -20.29 11.53 12.62
C THR A 121 -20.55 11.71 11.13
N VAL A 122 -21.78 11.51 10.66
CA VAL A 122 -22.15 11.71 9.26
C VAL A 122 -21.87 13.15 8.82
N LEU A 123 -22.25 14.14 9.61
CA LEU A 123 -22.03 15.56 9.29
C LEU A 123 -20.54 15.92 9.28
N MET A 124 -19.74 15.38 10.18
CA MET A 124 -18.29 15.58 10.21
C MET A 124 -17.61 14.97 8.98
N LEU A 125 -18.00 13.78 8.57
CA LEU A 125 -17.49 13.14 7.34
C LEU A 125 -17.89 13.94 6.09
N ALA A 126 -19.14 14.37 6.01
CA ALA A 126 -19.64 15.19 4.89
C ALA A 126 -18.88 16.51 4.76
N ASP A 127 -18.56 17.18 5.86
CA ASP A 127 -17.78 18.42 5.86
C ASP A 127 -16.36 18.18 5.33
N GLN A 128 -15.69 17.11 5.76
CA GLN A 128 -14.36 16.76 5.28
C GLN A 128 -14.34 16.40 3.78
N VAL A 129 -15.32 15.63 3.31
CA VAL A 129 -15.46 15.30 1.88
C VAL A 129 -15.64 16.56 1.04
N LYS A 130 -16.49 17.49 1.47
CA LYS A 130 -16.69 18.77 0.77
C LYS A 130 -15.44 19.65 0.74
N ARG A 131 -14.65 19.63 1.78
CA ARG A 131 -13.34 20.34 1.78
C ARG A 131 -12.39 19.73 0.79
N PHE A 132 -12.29 18.40 0.78
CA PHE A 132 -11.46 17.67 -0.16
C PHE A 132 -11.86 17.96 -1.62
N GLU A 133 -13.15 17.90 -1.94
CA GLU A 133 -13.66 18.23 -3.27
C GLU A 133 -13.29 19.66 -3.70
N ARG A 134 -13.48 20.63 -2.82
CA ARG A 134 -13.11 22.03 -3.12
C ARG A 134 -11.63 22.18 -3.46
N GLU A 135 -10.75 21.52 -2.72
CA GLU A 135 -9.31 21.54 -3.01
C GLU A 135 -8.98 20.84 -4.32
N LEU A 136 -9.66 19.74 -4.62
CA LEU A 136 -9.45 18.97 -5.85
C LEU A 136 -9.80 19.81 -7.09
N PHE A 137 -10.92 20.54 -7.06
CA PHE A 137 -11.38 21.36 -8.17
C PHE A 137 -10.71 22.75 -8.24
N ALA A 138 -9.99 23.15 -7.21
CA ALA A 138 -9.22 24.40 -7.21
C ALA A 138 -7.81 24.26 -7.82
N ARG A 139 -7.38 23.03 -8.14
CA ARG A 139 -6.07 22.70 -8.74
C ARG A 139 -6.21 22.40 -10.23
#